data_9f0eba0f18fb8fb9983a85093c16c096
#
_entry.id   9f0eba0f18fb8fb9983a85093c16c096
#
_cell.length_a   1.000
_cell.length_b   1.000
_cell.length_c   1.000
_cell.angle_alpha   90.00
_cell.angle_beta   90.00
_cell.angle_gamma   90.00
#
_symmetry.space_group_name_H-M   'P 1'
#
loop_
_entity.id
_entity.type
_entity.pdbx_description
1 polymer ?
#
loop_
_entity_poly.entity_id
_entity_poly.type
_entity_poly.pdbx_seq_one_letter_code
_entity_poly.pdbx_strand_id
1 'polypeptide(L)'
;MRRRLSPTESREAALIAAQQLLVESGPQAVTLKAVGARIGRTHANLLHHFGSAEGLQQALIARMAAQITGVIRDAVLGNRGGEPDPRRIVDLVFDAFDRGGAGALASWMILSGNRDALDPILSAVHDLVDELADGVQPPERPIQEETLHLMLMALGDALLGAAMARALDLPRSKARDLAVGMLLRNEAPGETPA
;
A
#
# COMPACT_ATOMS: atom_id res chain seq x y z
N MET A 1 -31.36 18.50 -8.13
CA MET A 1 -30.28 19.09 -8.96
C MET A 1 -28.96 18.40 -8.59
N ARG A 2 -28.30 17.63 -9.50
CA ARG A 2 -26.96 17.05 -9.25
C ARG A 2 -25.93 18.20 -9.32
N ARG A 3 -25.24 18.49 -8.22
CA ARG A 3 -24.13 19.45 -8.17
C ARG A 3 -23.05 19.02 -9.19
N ARG A 4 -22.63 19.94 -10.04
CA ARG A 4 -21.57 19.71 -11.03
C ARG A 4 -20.23 19.66 -10.25
N LEU A 5 -19.58 18.49 -10.23
CA LEU A 5 -18.29 18.33 -9.58
C LEU A 5 -17.23 19.17 -10.32
N SER A 6 -16.28 19.73 -9.58
CA SER A 6 -15.06 20.32 -10.14
C SER A 6 -14.21 19.25 -10.84
N PRO A 7 -13.25 19.62 -11.67
CA PRO A 7 -12.31 18.67 -12.28
C PRO A 7 -11.57 17.82 -11.23
N THR A 8 -11.13 18.43 -10.13
CA THR A 8 -10.44 17.74 -9.02
C THR A 8 -11.37 16.77 -8.29
N GLU A 9 -12.60 17.20 -7.95
CA GLU A 9 -13.60 16.32 -7.32
C GLU A 9 -13.98 15.15 -8.24
N SER A 10 -14.04 15.38 -9.56
CA SER A 10 -14.34 14.34 -10.55
C SER A 10 -13.20 13.31 -10.65
N ARG A 11 -11.95 13.77 -10.61
CA ARG A 11 -10.76 12.91 -10.63
C ARG A 11 -10.69 12.06 -9.35
N GLU A 12 -10.92 12.65 -8.20
CA GLU A 12 -10.91 11.94 -6.91
C GLU A 12 -12.05 10.90 -6.84
N ALA A 13 -13.26 11.25 -7.27
CA ALA A 13 -14.38 10.31 -7.35
C ALA A 13 -14.06 9.11 -8.28
N ALA A 14 -13.34 9.34 -9.37
CA ALA A 14 -12.90 8.29 -10.26
C ALA A 14 -11.89 7.35 -9.61
N LEU A 15 -10.93 7.88 -8.86
CA LEU A 15 -9.93 7.05 -8.14
C LEU A 15 -10.57 6.23 -7.01
N ILE A 16 -11.53 6.79 -6.28
CA ILE A 16 -12.31 6.05 -5.28
C ILE A 16 -13.07 4.89 -5.94
N ALA A 17 -13.75 5.15 -7.06
CA ALA A 17 -14.48 4.13 -7.80
C ALA A 17 -13.54 3.06 -8.39
N ALA A 18 -12.35 3.46 -8.85
CA ALA A 18 -11.31 2.55 -9.34
C ALA A 18 -10.81 1.61 -8.22
N GLN A 19 -10.58 2.14 -7.02
CA GLN A 19 -10.18 1.33 -5.86
C GLN A 19 -11.28 0.34 -5.45
N GLN A 20 -12.53 0.75 -5.47
CA GLN A 20 -13.66 -0.16 -5.22
C GLN A 20 -13.71 -1.30 -6.25
N LEU A 21 -13.55 -1.00 -7.54
CA LEU A 21 -13.51 -2.01 -8.60
C LEU A 21 -12.33 -2.96 -8.43
N LEU A 22 -11.16 -2.44 -8.04
CA LEU A 22 -9.98 -3.25 -7.74
C LEU A 22 -10.25 -4.29 -6.66
N VAL A 23 -10.84 -3.88 -5.55
CA VAL A 23 -11.13 -4.76 -4.41
C VAL A 23 -12.26 -5.76 -4.73
N GLU A 24 -13.31 -5.31 -5.44
CA GLU A 24 -14.48 -6.13 -5.75
C GLU A 24 -14.22 -7.15 -6.88
N SER A 25 -13.42 -6.79 -7.88
CA SER A 25 -13.36 -7.51 -9.16
C SER A 25 -11.93 -7.72 -9.70
N GLY A 26 -10.91 -7.28 -8.95
CA GLY A 26 -9.51 -7.39 -9.33
C GLY A 26 -9.02 -6.32 -10.30
N PRO A 27 -7.69 -6.29 -10.56
CA PRO A 27 -7.04 -5.22 -11.31
C PRO A 27 -7.50 -5.11 -12.77
N GLN A 28 -7.85 -6.21 -13.41
CA GLN A 28 -8.37 -6.23 -14.79
C GLN A 28 -9.72 -5.52 -14.95
N ALA A 29 -10.48 -5.34 -13.86
CA ALA A 29 -11.74 -4.60 -13.87
C ALA A 29 -11.53 -3.07 -13.83
N VAL A 30 -10.33 -2.59 -13.49
CA VAL A 30 -10.00 -1.17 -13.39
C VAL A 30 -9.77 -0.60 -14.78
N THR A 31 -10.85 -0.28 -15.48
CA THR A 31 -10.86 0.31 -16.82
C THR A 31 -11.54 1.67 -16.83
N LEU A 32 -11.16 2.56 -17.75
CA LEU A 32 -11.82 3.86 -17.91
C LEU A 32 -13.34 3.72 -18.12
N LYS A 33 -13.78 2.68 -18.85
CA LYS A 33 -15.19 2.41 -19.12
C LYS A 33 -15.93 2.02 -17.83
N ALA A 34 -15.39 1.08 -17.05
CA ALA A 34 -16.02 0.59 -15.83
C ALA A 34 -16.07 1.67 -14.75
N VAL A 35 -14.97 2.41 -14.57
CA VAL A 35 -14.91 3.54 -13.63
C VAL A 35 -15.89 4.64 -14.04
N GLY A 36 -15.92 5.01 -15.34
CA GLY A 36 -16.84 6.00 -15.87
C GLY A 36 -18.30 5.63 -15.63
N ALA A 37 -18.66 4.38 -15.89
CA ALA A 37 -20.01 3.86 -15.65
C ALA A 37 -20.40 3.97 -14.15
N ARG A 38 -19.48 3.65 -13.24
CA ARG A 38 -19.73 3.68 -11.78
C ARG A 38 -20.01 5.09 -11.26
N ILE A 39 -19.32 6.12 -11.78
CA ILE A 39 -19.50 7.52 -11.35
C ILE A 39 -20.43 8.35 -12.23
N GLY A 40 -21.06 7.72 -13.25
CA GLY A 40 -21.95 8.41 -14.18
C GLY A 40 -21.20 9.40 -15.09
N ARG A 41 -19.99 9.06 -15.53
CA ARG A 41 -19.16 9.83 -16.45
C ARG A 41 -18.88 9.05 -17.73
N THR A 42 -18.61 9.78 -18.83
CA THR A 42 -18.26 9.15 -20.10
C THR A 42 -16.81 8.68 -20.12
N HIS A 43 -16.51 7.67 -20.95
CA HIS A 43 -15.14 7.25 -21.23
C HIS A 43 -14.24 8.41 -21.66
N ALA A 44 -14.73 9.31 -22.52
CA ALA A 44 -14.00 10.49 -22.98
C ALA A 44 -13.63 11.45 -21.83
N ASN A 45 -14.51 11.60 -20.83
CA ASN A 45 -14.21 12.40 -19.65
C ASN A 45 -13.06 11.79 -18.84
N LEU A 46 -13.08 10.47 -18.62
CA LEU A 46 -12.01 9.77 -17.91
C LEU A 46 -10.69 9.79 -18.69
N LEU A 47 -10.76 9.63 -20.01
CA LEU A 47 -9.60 9.73 -20.88
C LEU A 47 -8.94 11.13 -20.80
N HIS A 48 -9.75 12.20 -20.70
CA HIS A 48 -9.24 13.55 -20.48
C HIS A 48 -8.50 13.70 -19.13
N HIS A 49 -8.96 13.03 -18.08
CA HIS A 49 -8.34 13.11 -16.74
C HIS A 49 -7.08 12.25 -16.58
N PHE A 50 -7.01 11.10 -17.25
CA PHE A 50 -5.99 10.09 -17.01
C PHE A 50 -5.14 9.74 -18.23
N GLY A 51 -5.53 10.19 -19.43
CA GLY A 51 -4.81 9.95 -20.68
C GLY A 51 -4.99 8.53 -21.23
N SER A 52 -4.93 7.51 -20.38
CA SER A 52 -5.06 6.09 -20.76
C SER A 52 -5.57 5.25 -19.59
N ALA A 53 -5.80 3.95 -19.82
CA ALA A 53 -6.11 2.99 -18.75
C ALA A 53 -4.92 2.82 -17.80
N GLU A 54 -3.71 2.78 -18.34
CA GLU A 54 -2.45 2.73 -17.59
C GLU A 54 -2.29 3.98 -16.72
N GLY A 55 -2.59 5.17 -17.27
CA GLY A 55 -2.57 6.43 -16.51
C GLY A 55 -3.58 6.47 -15.36
N LEU A 56 -4.76 5.86 -15.52
CA LEU A 56 -5.72 5.67 -14.43
C LEU A 56 -5.13 4.75 -13.34
N GLN A 57 -4.51 3.65 -13.72
CA GLN A 57 -3.91 2.68 -12.80
C GLN A 57 -2.71 3.28 -12.06
N GLN A 58 -1.85 4.02 -12.75
CA GLN A 58 -0.74 4.77 -12.13
C GLN A 58 -1.25 5.80 -11.12
N ALA A 59 -2.29 6.55 -11.47
CA ALA A 59 -2.90 7.51 -10.56
C ALA A 59 -3.57 6.84 -9.35
N LEU A 60 -4.16 5.65 -9.53
CA LEU A 60 -4.70 4.85 -8.44
C LEU A 60 -3.60 4.38 -7.49
N ILE A 61 -2.50 3.85 -8.02
CA ILE A 61 -1.34 3.43 -7.23
C ILE A 61 -0.76 4.60 -6.44
N ALA A 62 -0.53 5.75 -7.09
CA ALA A 62 -0.01 6.94 -6.42
C ALA A 62 -0.91 7.39 -5.24
N ARG A 63 -2.24 7.35 -5.45
CA ARG A 63 -3.20 7.67 -4.39
C ARG A 63 -3.14 6.66 -3.24
N MET A 64 -3.11 5.37 -3.55
CA MET A 64 -3.03 4.30 -2.53
C MET A 64 -1.72 4.40 -1.74
N ALA A 65 -0.59 4.61 -2.41
CA ALA A 65 0.71 4.80 -1.78
C ALA A 65 0.69 6.00 -0.81
N ALA A 66 0.21 7.16 -1.25
CA ALA A 66 0.13 8.35 -0.41
C ALA A 66 -0.79 8.16 0.82
N GLN A 67 -1.90 7.44 0.67
CA GLN A 67 -2.78 7.13 1.79
C GLN A 67 -2.12 6.20 2.82
N ILE A 68 -1.45 5.14 2.35
CA ILE A 68 -0.80 4.15 3.22
C ILE A 68 0.38 4.79 3.95
N THR A 69 1.25 5.49 3.25
CA THR A 69 2.41 6.17 3.87
C THR A 69 1.96 7.25 4.85
N GLY A 70 0.88 7.98 4.55
CA GLY A 70 0.29 8.95 5.50
C GLY A 70 -0.18 8.29 6.79
N VAL A 71 -0.90 7.18 6.71
CA VAL A 71 -1.38 6.46 7.91
C VAL A 71 -0.22 5.84 8.72
N ILE A 72 0.83 5.32 8.04
CA ILE A 72 2.02 4.80 8.71
C ILE A 72 2.77 5.94 9.40
N ARG A 73 2.98 7.06 8.71
CA ARG A 73 3.59 8.28 9.28
C ARG A 73 2.88 8.69 10.57
N ASP A 74 1.57 8.80 10.52
CA ASP A 74 0.75 9.17 11.69
C ASP A 74 0.85 8.15 12.82
N ALA A 75 0.97 6.85 12.48
CA ALA A 75 1.13 5.79 13.48
C ALA A 75 2.50 5.81 14.16
N VAL A 76 3.56 6.17 13.42
CA VAL A 76 4.94 6.20 13.93
C VAL A 76 5.27 7.54 14.59
N LEU A 77 4.99 8.66 13.91
CA LEU A 77 5.40 9.99 14.37
C LEU A 77 4.32 10.71 15.20
N GLY A 78 3.05 10.34 15.05
CA GLY A 78 1.92 10.97 15.73
C GLY A 78 1.81 10.64 17.23
N ASN A 79 2.52 9.64 17.69
CA ASN A 79 2.51 9.21 19.10
C ASN A 79 3.50 10.04 19.94
N ARG A 80 3.13 11.32 20.21
CA ARG A 80 3.95 12.23 21.02
C ARG A 80 4.13 11.68 22.45
N GLY A 81 5.12 10.80 22.64
CA GLY A 81 5.54 10.31 23.96
C GLY A 81 5.28 8.82 24.24
N GLY A 82 4.85 8.02 23.25
CA GLY A 82 4.77 6.56 23.33
C GLY A 82 5.60 5.88 22.23
N GLU A 83 6.12 4.69 22.50
CA GLU A 83 6.76 3.85 21.48
C GLU A 83 5.72 3.49 20.39
N PRO A 84 6.14 3.43 19.12
CA PRO A 84 5.29 2.93 18.04
C PRO A 84 4.82 1.51 18.34
N ASP A 85 3.54 1.21 18.13
CA ASP A 85 3.02 -0.16 18.25
C ASP A 85 3.39 -0.97 16.99
N PRO A 86 4.37 -1.91 17.06
CA PRO A 86 4.79 -2.70 15.92
C PRO A 86 3.66 -3.53 15.32
N ARG A 87 2.71 -3.99 16.15
CA ARG A 87 1.55 -4.73 15.67
C ARG A 87 0.66 -3.87 14.77
N ARG A 88 0.41 -2.64 15.18
CA ARG A 88 -0.38 -1.69 14.39
C ARG A 88 0.27 -1.38 13.05
N ILE A 89 1.60 -1.17 13.03
CA ILE A 89 2.36 -0.92 11.79
C ILE A 89 2.24 -2.11 10.84
N VAL A 90 2.49 -3.33 11.33
CA VAL A 90 2.36 -4.56 10.56
C VAL A 90 0.96 -4.72 10.00
N ASP A 91 -0.07 -4.55 10.82
CA ASP A 91 -1.45 -4.71 10.37
C ASP A 91 -1.83 -3.67 9.30
N LEU A 92 -1.39 -2.42 9.42
CA LEU A 92 -1.61 -1.38 8.40
C LEU A 92 -0.97 -1.75 7.06
N VAL A 93 0.29 -2.19 7.05
CA VAL A 93 1.00 -2.57 5.83
C VAL A 93 0.36 -3.81 5.20
N PHE A 94 0.15 -4.87 5.96
CA PHE A 94 -0.44 -6.10 5.45
C PHE A 94 -1.87 -5.89 4.92
N ASP A 95 -2.70 -5.12 5.60
CA ASP A 95 -4.05 -4.81 5.14
C ASP A 95 -4.06 -3.98 3.86
N ALA A 96 -3.10 -3.09 3.68
CA ALA A 96 -2.93 -2.33 2.44
C ALA A 96 -2.66 -3.24 1.24
N PHE A 97 -1.78 -4.23 1.41
CA PHE A 97 -1.45 -5.17 0.34
C PHE A 97 -2.57 -6.19 0.08
N ASP A 98 -3.20 -6.72 1.13
CA ASP A 98 -4.24 -7.74 1.04
C ASP A 98 -5.62 -7.08 0.75
N ARG A 99 -6.28 -6.56 1.77
CA ARG A 99 -7.65 -6.00 1.69
C ARG A 99 -7.74 -4.73 0.86
N GLY A 100 -6.68 -3.92 0.85
CA GLY A 100 -6.58 -2.70 0.06
C GLY A 100 -6.37 -2.95 -1.43
N GLY A 101 -5.96 -4.17 -1.81
CA GLY A 101 -5.75 -4.58 -3.19
C GLY A 101 -4.41 -4.12 -3.80
N ALA A 102 -3.52 -3.47 -3.02
CA ALA A 102 -2.24 -2.99 -3.54
C ALA A 102 -1.35 -4.13 -4.05
N GLY A 103 -1.34 -5.28 -3.36
CA GLY A 103 -0.58 -6.46 -3.78
C GLY A 103 -1.06 -7.03 -5.12
N ALA A 104 -2.37 -7.16 -5.32
CA ALA A 104 -2.94 -7.64 -6.58
C ALA A 104 -2.64 -6.69 -7.74
N LEU A 105 -2.80 -5.37 -7.52
CA LEU A 105 -2.54 -4.36 -8.54
C LEU A 105 -1.06 -4.30 -8.91
N ALA A 106 -0.15 -4.26 -7.94
CA ALA A 106 1.29 -4.24 -8.17
C ALA A 106 1.75 -5.48 -8.95
N SER A 107 1.31 -6.67 -8.54
CA SER A 107 1.65 -7.93 -9.22
C SER A 107 1.15 -7.97 -10.66
N TRP A 108 -0.08 -7.52 -10.88
CA TRP A 108 -0.66 -7.45 -12.22
C TRP A 108 0.12 -6.49 -13.14
N MET A 109 0.55 -5.35 -12.63
CA MET A 109 1.33 -4.38 -13.38
C MET A 109 2.73 -4.91 -13.73
N ILE A 110 3.41 -5.56 -12.79
CA ILE A 110 4.69 -6.20 -13.03
C ILE A 110 4.57 -7.26 -14.14
N LEU A 111 3.56 -8.14 -14.03
CA LEU A 111 3.32 -9.21 -15.00
C LEU A 111 2.88 -8.70 -16.37
N SER A 112 2.23 -7.55 -16.42
CA SER A 112 1.85 -6.86 -17.67
C SER A 112 3.00 -6.10 -18.33
N GLY A 113 4.19 -6.10 -17.72
CA GLY A 113 5.39 -5.41 -18.22
C GLY A 113 5.43 -3.91 -17.93
N ASN A 114 4.46 -3.38 -17.17
CA ASN A 114 4.37 -1.96 -16.82
C ASN A 114 5.07 -1.69 -15.47
N ARG A 115 6.39 -1.84 -15.44
CA ARG A 115 7.19 -1.71 -14.20
C ARG A 115 7.27 -0.27 -13.70
N ASP A 116 7.32 0.70 -14.59
CA ASP A 116 7.42 2.13 -14.25
C ASP A 116 6.18 2.62 -13.47
N ALA A 117 5.09 1.87 -13.53
CA ALA A 117 3.90 2.17 -12.75
C ALA A 117 4.06 1.94 -11.25
N LEU A 118 5.13 1.28 -10.80
CA LEU A 118 5.48 1.14 -9.38
C LEU A 118 6.26 2.34 -8.85
N ASP A 119 6.81 3.20 -9.71
CA ASP A 119 7.61 4.35 -9.28
C ASP A 119 6.93 5.23 -8.22
N PRO A 120 5.61 5.50 -8.30
CA PRO A 120 4.92 6.26 -7.26
C PRO A 120 4.94 5.58 -5.88
N ILE A 121 4.91 4.23 -5.84
CA ILE A 121 5.03 3.48 -4.57
C ILE A 121 6.44 3.59 -4.03
N LEU A 122 7.44 3.34 -4.89
CA LEU A 122 8.84 3.35 -4.51
C LEU A 122 9.25 4.73 -4.01
N SER A 123 8.84 5.81 -4.69
CA SER A 123 9.06 7.19 -4.25
C SER A 123 8.39 7.48 -2.90
N ALA A 124 7.11 7.11 -2.73
CA ALA A 124 6.40 7.35 -1.48
C ALA A 124 6.99 6.58 -0.29
N VAL A 125 7.52 5.37 -0.53
CA VAL A 125 8.22 4.58 0.49
C VAL A 125 9.57 5.21 0.82
N HIS A 126 10.33 5.66 -0.18
CA HIS A 126 11.60 6.36 0.01
C HIS A 126 11.42 7.61 0.88
N ASP A 127 10.48 8.50 0.49
CA ASP A 127 10.18 9.73 1.22
C ASP A 127 9.77 9.45 2.67
N LEU A 128 8.95 8.40 2.89
CA LEU A 128 8.55 7.99 4.24
C LEU A 128 9.73 7.48 5.06
N VAL A 129 10.60 6.65 4.47
CA VAL A 129 11.77 6.08 5.16
C VAL A 129 12.75 7.18 5.55
N ASP A 130 13.01 8.15 4.69
CA ASP A 130 13.88 9.29 4.98
C ASP A 130 13.29 10.14 6.14
N GLU A 131 11.99 10.42 6.09
CA GLU A 131 11.32 11.16 7.18
C GLU A 131 11.36 10.40 8.51
N LEU A 132 11.20 9.07 8.51
CA LEU A 132 11.28 8.24 9.70
C LEU A 132 12.70 8.14 10.25
N ALA A 133 13.71 8.06 9.37
CA ALA A 133 15.11 8.03 9.77
C ALA A 133 15.53 9.32 10.48
N ASP A 134 15.00 10.46 10.06
CA ASP A 134 15.27 11.77 10.69
C ASP A 134 14.51 11.96 12.02
N GLY A 135 13.37 11.29 12.20
CA GLY A 135 12.44 11.51 13.32
C GLY A 135 12.47 10.48 14.44
N VAL A 136 13.07 9.30 14.23
CA VAL A 136 13.06 8.19 15.18
C VAL A 136 14.41 8.06 15.90
N GLN A 137 14.36 7.87 17.21
CA GLN A 137 15.51 7.56 18.09
C GLN A 137 15.42 6.09 18.53
N PRO A 138 16.53 5.33 18.58
CA PRO A 138 17.90 5.74 18.29
C PRO A 138 18.19 5.80 16.78
N PRO A 139 19.18 6.63 16.35
CA PRO A 139 19.53 6.79 14.93
C PRO A 139 20.12 5.52 14.27
N GLU A 140 20.40 4.48 15.04
CA GLU A 140 20.98 3.23 14.59
C GLU A 140 19.91 2.18 14.19
N ARG A 141 18.61 2.51 14.30
CA ARG A 141 17.54 1.58 13.92
C ARG A 141 17.57 1.33 12.40
N PRO A 142 17.57 0.05 11.95
CA PRO A 142 17.70 -0.30 10.54
C PRO A 142 16.36 -0.15 9.79
N ILE A 143 15.81 1.08 9.74
CA ILE A 143 14.47 1.38 9.17
C ILE A 143 14.37 0.92 7.72
N GLN A 144 15.43 1.08 6.91
CA GLN A 144 15.46 0.65 5.52
C GLN A 144 15.30 -0.87 5.39
N GLU A 145 16.04 -1.63 6.22
CA GLU A 145 15.98 -3.10 6.21
C GLU A 145 14.61 -3.60 6.72
N GLU A 146 14.11 -2.98 7.80
CA GLU A 146 12.78 -3.27 8.34
C GLU A 146 11.69 -3.02 7.29
N THR A 147 11.77 -1.90 6.59
CA THR A 147 10.82 -1.54 5.53
C THR A 147 10.87 -2.55 4.38
N LEU A 148 12.08 -2.91 3.92
CA LEU A 148 12.26 -3.91 2.86
C LEU A 148 11.63 -5.26 3.25
N HIS A 149 11.95 -5.77 4.44
CA HIS A 149 11.39 -7.03 4.94
C HIS A 149 9.87 -6.97 5.04
N LEU A 150 9.34 -5.91 5.66
CA LEU A 150 7.90 -5.75 5.88
C LEU A 150 7.12 -5.69 4.54
N MET A 151 7.63 -4.95 3.56
CA MET A 151 7.03 -4.83 2.23
C MET A 151 7.02 -6.16 1.49
N LEU A 152 8.15 -6.89 1.49
CA LEU A 152 8.25 -8.20 0.85
C LEU A 152 7.36 -9.25 1.53
N MET A 153 7.31 -9.27 2.87
CA MET A 153 6.43 -10.15 3.62
C MET A 153 4.96 -9.87 3.35
N ALA A 154 4.55 -8.59 3.36
CA ALA A 154 3.17 -8.19 3.11
C ALA A 154 2.72 -8.52 1.68
N LEU A 155 3.58 -8.27 0.68
CA LEU A 155 3.30 -8.64 -0.71
C LEU A 155 3.18 -10.16 -0.87
N GLY A 156 4.13 -10.93 -0.33
CA GLY A 156 4.10 -12.39 -0.37
C GLY A 156 2.87 -12.97 0.34
N ASP A 157 2.50 -12.41 1.49
CA ASP A 157 1.33 -12.81 2.25
C ASP A 157 0.01 -12.52 1.51
N ALA A 158 -0.10 -11.36 0.85
CA ALA A 158 -1.27 -11.00 0.06
C ALA A 158 -1.49 -11.97 -1.12
N LEU A 159 -0.42 -12.46 -1.73
CA LEU A 159 -0.49 -13.33 -2.91
C LEU A 159 -0.59 -14.83 -2.57
N LEU A 160 0.17 -15.28 -1.59
CA LEU A 160 0.36 -16.70 -1.30
C LEU A 160 0.03 -17.08 0.15
N GLY A 161 -0.10 -16.12 1.06
CA GLY A 161 -0.14 -16.36 2.50
C GLY A 161 -1.24 -17.33 2.95
N ALA A 162 -2.45 -17.23 2.38
CA ALA A 162 -3.53 -18.14 2.71
C ALA A 162 -3.26 -19.59 2.25
N ALA A 163 -2.64 -19.79 1.09
CA ALA A 163 -2.28 -21.10 0.57
C ALA A 163 -1.11 -21.71 1.36
N MET A 164 -0.08 -20.90 1.63
CA MET A 164 1.09 -21.33 2.38
C MET A 164 0.75 -21.68 3.83
N ALA A 165 -0.05 -20.86 4.51
CA ALA A 165 -0.47 -21.13 5.88
C ALA A 165 -1.21 -22.48 5.97
N ARG A 166 -2.13 -22.75 5.05
CA ARG A 166 -2.82 -24.06 4.99
C ARG A 166 -1.87 -25.21 4.71
N ALA A 167 -0.94 -25.06 3.78
CA ALA A 167 0.02 -26.13 3.43
C ALA A 167 0.99 -26.47 4.56
N LEU A 168 1.21 -25.54 5.48
CA LEU A 168 2.13 -25.68 6.61
C LEU A 168 1.41 -25.88 7.95
N ASP A 169 0.09 -26.07 7.94
CA ASP A 169 -0.75 -26.20 9.14
C ASP A 169 -0.56 -25.02 10.14
N LEU A 170 -0.41 -23.81 9.61
CA LEU A 170 -0.20 -22.59 10.38
C LEU A 170 -1.46 -21.69 10.35
N PRO A 171 -1.69 -20.89 11.41
CA PRO A 171 -2.75 -19.90 11.39
C PRO A 171 -2.48 -18.82 10.32
N ARG A 172 -3.55 -18.28 9.71
CA ARG A 172 -3.45 -17.22 8.67
C ARG A 172 -2.69 -15.97 9.16
N SER A 173 -2.75 -15.68 10.46
CA SER A 173 -2.03 -14.56 11.08
C SER A 173 -0.52 -14.75 11.19
N LYS A 174 0.00 -15.95 10.95
CA LYS A 174 1.38 -16.29 11.29
C LYS A 174 2.43 -15.40 10.62
N ALA A 175 2.21 -15.00 9.36
CA ALA A 175 3.12 -14.08 8.68
C ALA A 175 3.18 -12.72 9.39
N ARG A 176 2.05 -12.18 9.85
CA ARG A 176 1.99 -10.94 10.63
C ARG A 176 2.70 -11.09 11.97
N ASP A 177 2.51 -12.21 12.67
CA ASP A 177 3.16 -12.47 13.96
C ASP A 177 4.69 -12.54 13.82
N LEU A 178 5.17 -13.13 12.71
CA LEU A 178 6.61 -13.15 12.38
C LEU A 178 7.14 -11.74 12.06
N ALA A 179 6.38 -10.94 11.33
CA ALA A 179 6.76 -9.56 11.04
C ALA A 179 6.83 -8.69 12.31
N VAL A 180 5.88 -8.83 13.24
CA VAL A 180 5.93 -8.16 14.56
C VAL A 180 7.18 -8.59 15.33
N GLY A 181 7.45 -9.91 15.40
CA GLY A 181 8.64 -10.42 16.08
C GLY A 181 9.97 -9.94 15.47
N MET A 182 9.99 -9.62 14.18
CA MET A 182 11.15 -9.01 13.53
C MET A 182 11.36 -7.58 14.02
N LEU A 183 10.31 -6.75 13.99
CA LEU A 183 10.40 -5.36 14.45
C LEU A 183 10.82 -5.24 15.91
N LEU A 184 10.26 -6.09 16.79
CA LEU A 184 10.59 -6.11 18.21
C LEU A 184 12.05 -6.52 18.50
N ARG A 185 12.63 -7.43 17.70
CA ARG A 185 14.04 -7.82 17.87
C ARG A 185 15.00 -6.69 17.55
N ASN A 186 14.66 -5.84 16.61
CA ASN A 186 15.50 -4.72 16.20
C ASN A 186 15.37 -3.52 17.16
N GLU A 187 14.39 -3.52 18.05
CA GLU A 187 14.23 -2.53 19.14
C GLU A 187 15.10 -2.86 20.37
N ALA A 188 15.50 -4.13 20.56
CA ALA A 188 16.37 -4.50 21.65
C ALA A 188 17.83 -4.09 21.34
N PRO A 189 18.48 -3.23 22.15
CA PRO A 189 19.90 -2.92 21.97
C PRO A 189 20.72 -4.22 22.08
N GLY A 190 21.58 -4.47 21.09
CA GLY A 190 22.28 -5.72 20.89
C GLY A 190 22.98 -6.25 22.13
N GLU A 191 22.55 -7.40 22.62
CA GLU A 191 23.43 -8.32 23.31
C GLU A 191 24.32 -8.97 22.23
N THR A 192 25.50 -8.42 22.06
CA THR A 192 26.56 -9.09 21.28
C THR A 192 26.89 -10.40 21.99
N PRO A 193 26.68 -11.57 21.36
CA PRO A 193 27.15 -12.81 21.97
C PRO A 193 28.68 -12.79 22.04
N ALA A 194 29.19 -12.96 23.24
CA ALA A 194 30.62 -13.09 23.57
C ALA A 194 31.19 -14.39 22.96
#